data_b610e079a1ed35e8401f8098bdbb7d68
#
_entry.id   b610e079a1ed35e8401f8098bdbb7d68
#
_cell.length_a   1.000
_cell.length_b   1.000
_cell.length_c   1.000
_cell.angle_alpha   90.00
_cell.angle_beta   90.00
_cell.angle_gamma   90.00
#
_symmetry.space_group_name_H-M   'P 1'
#
loop_
_entity.id
_entity.type
_entity.pdbx_description
1 polymer ?
#
loop_
_entity_poly.entity_id
_entity_poly.type
_entity_poly.pdbx_seq_one_letter_code
_entity_poly.pdbx_strand_id
1 'polypeptide(L)'
;MCLTAYDAPMAALLDPHCDLLLVGDSVGMVVHGLPSTVGVTMEMMILHGQAVMRGSQQAFVVVDMPFGSYETNSDQAFLNAARIMKETGCQAVKIESGAYAAHQIEHLVERGVPVMGHVGLRPQAVNVDGGFRAKGRDETERGRVIAEAKSAEAAGAFAIVVEGVAEDLAAEITSIVSCPTIGIGASASCDGQILVTDDMLGVFEWTPKFVRRYGDLRGEIDKAVAAYADDVRARRFPGEEETYQLTKS
;
A
#
# COMPACT_ATOMS: atom_id res chain seq x y z
N MET A 1 -5.54 -11.47 4.76
CA MET A 1 -4.81 -10.44 5.52
C MET A 1 -3.78 -9.78 4.60
N CYS A 2 -3.72 -8.42 4.59
CA CYS A 2 -2.89 -7.67 3.66
C CYS A 2 -2.02 -6.66 4.41
N LEU A 3 -0.81 -6.40 3.90
CA LEU A 3 0.09 -5.36 4.40
C LEU A 3 0.79 -4.66 3.24
N THR A 4 1.28 -3.44 3.46
CA THR A 4 2.17 -2.79 2.50
C THR A 4 3.60 -3.33 2.64
N ALA A 5 4.33 -3.36 1.53
CA ALA A 5 5.76 -3.65 1.51
C ALA A 5 6.45 -2.78 0.47
N TYR A 6 7.71 -2.38 0.75
CA TYR A 6 8.43 -1.45 -0.13
C TYR A 6 9.85 -1.92 -0.46
N ASP A 7 10.34 -2.98 0.16
CA ASP A 7 11.66 -3.54 -0.08
C ASP A 7 11.68 -5.07 0.07
N ALA A 8 12.75 -5.70 -0.37
CA ALA A 8 12.88 -7.14 -0.38
C ALA A 8 13.00 -7.76 1.03
N PRO A 9 13.78 -7.22 1.99
CA PRO A 9 13.85 -7.76 3.34
C PRO A 9 12.51 -7.73 4.06
N MET A 10 11.78 -6.61 3.99
CA MET A 10 10.46 -6.50 4.60
C MET A 10 9.46 -7.44 3.92
N ALA A 11 9.44 -7.50 2.58
CA ALA A 11 8.59 -8.43 1.86
C ALA A 11 8.82 -9.88 2.29
N ALA A 12 10.08 -10.32 2.43
CA ALA A 12 10.40 -11.68 2.87
C ALA A 12 9.92 -11.99 4.30
N LEU A 13 9.92 -11.00 5.19
CA LEU A 13 9.40 -11.16 6.55
C LEU A 13 7.86 -11.23 6.59
N LEU A 14 7.19 -10.51 5.71
CA LEU A 14 5.72 -10.43 5.67
C LEU A 14 5.09 -11.57 4.88
N ASP A 15 5.77 -12.06 3.84
CA ASP A 15 5.26 -13.03 2.87
C ASP A 15 4.62 -14.28 3.49
N PRO A 16 5.21 -14.93 4.53
CA PRO A 16 4.61 -16.11 5.15
C PRO A 16 3.30 -15.83 5.92
N HIS A 17 2.96 -14.58 6.13
CA HIS A 17 1.82 -14.16 6.96
C HIS A 17 0.72 -13.46 6.15
N CYS A 18 1.01 -13.04 4.92
CA CYS A 18 0.10 -12.24 4.11
C CYS A 18 -0.48 -13.03 2.95
N ASP A 19 -1.78 -12.87 2.71
CA ASP A 19 -2.42 -13.30 1.45
C ASP A 19 -2.05 -12.35 0.30
N LEU A 20 -1.85 -11.07 0.63
CA LEU A 20 -1.51 -10.03 -0.33
C LEU A 20 -0.51 -9.04 0.25
N LEU A 21 0.50 -8.67 -0.56
CA LEU A 21 1.40 -7.56 -0.32
C LEU A 21 1.10 -6.43 -1.32
N LEU A 22 0.92 -5.22 -0.80
CA LEU A 22 0.69 -4.03 -1.60
C LEU A 22 1.94 -3.16 -1.64
N VAL A 23 2.46 -2.92 -2.85
CA VAL A 23 3.39 -1.83 -3.08
C VAL A 23 2.57 -0.57 -3.28
N GLY A 24 2.25 0.10 -2.18
CA GLY A 24 1.41 1.29 -2.17
C GLY A 24 2.17 2.55 -2.58
N ASP A 25 1.49 3.51 -3.21
CA ASP A 25 2.06 4.83 -3.48
C ASP A 25 2.30 5.64 -2.19
N SER A 26 1.77 5.16 -1.05
CA SER A 26 2.20 5.59 0.30
C SER A 26 3.72 5.49 0.51
N VAL A 27 4.45 4.71 -0.31
CA VAL A 27 5.92 4.70 -0.36
C VAL A 27 6.52 6.10 -0.46
N GLY A 28 5.87 7.00 -1.18
CA GLY A 28 6.28 8.41 -1.26
C GLY A 28 6.39 9.07 0.11
N MET A 29 5.39 8.86 0.95
CA MET A 29 5.35 9.45 2.30
C MET A 29 6.19 8.62 3.30
N VAL A 30 6.05 7.30 3.26
CA VAL A 30 6.64 6.37 4.24
C VAL A 30 8.15 6.25 4.09
N VAL A 31 8.63 6.12 2.86
CA VAL A 31 10.05 5.84 2.57
C VAL A 31 10.78 7.09 2.09
N HIS A 32 10.15 7.86 1.21
CA HIS A 32 10.79 9.01 0.57
C HIS A 32 10.54 10.35 1.27
N GLY A 33 9.69 10.38 2.31
CA GLY A 33 9.40 11.61 3.07
C GLY A 33 8.68 12.69 2.26
N LEU A 34 7.98 12.32 1.18
CA LEU A 34 7.16 13.25 0.41
C LEU A 34 5.94 13.69 1.23
N PRO A 35 5.40 14.89 0.97
CA PRO A 35 4.26 15.41 1.73
C PRO A 35 2.93 14.72 1.39
N SER A 36 2.86 14.01 0.26
CA SER A 36 1.68 13.26 -0.21
C SER A 36 2.09 12.20 -1.24
N THR A 37 1.13 11.37 -1.66
CA THR A 37 1.34 10.36 -2.71
C THR A 37 1.40 10.97 -4.12
N VAL A 38 0.96 12.22 -4.30
CA VAL A 38 0.88 12.89 -5.61
C VAL A 38 2.24 13.02 -6.31
N GLY A 39 3.33 13.11 -5.54
CA GLY A 39 4.69 13.22 -6.09
C GLY A 39 5.35 11.88 -6.48
N VAL A 40 4.65 10.77 -6.30
CA VAL A 40 5.20 9.43 -6.62
C VAL A 40 5.22 9.22 -8.14
N THR A 41 6.32 8.70 -8.65
CA THR A 41 6.52 8.44 -10.09
C THR A 41 6.35 6.96 -10.43
N MET A 42 6.16 6.68 -11.72
CA MET A 42 6.14 5.30 -12.25
C MET A 42 7.46 4.57 -11.94
N GLU A 43 8.59 5.26 -12.04
CA GLU A 43 9.92 4.72 -11.77
C GLU A 43 10.07 4.30 -10.30
N MET A 44 9.55 5.10 -9.36
CA MET A 44 9.52 4.74 -7.94
C MET A 44 8.69 3.47 -7.73
N MET A 45 7.48 3.40 -8.28
CA MET A 45 6.61 2.23 -8.13
C MET A 45 7.24 0.97 -8.73
N ILE A 46 7.87 1.07 -9.88
CA ILE A 46 8.57 -0.05 -10.52
C ILE A 46 9.76 -0.49 -9.68
N LEU A 47 10.59 0.44 -9.20
CA LEU A 47 11.76 0.12 -8.38
C LEU A 47 11.37 -0.65 -7.10
N HIS A 48 10.37 -0.14 -6.37
CA HIS A 48 9.87 -0.78 -5.16
C HIS A 48 9.14 -2.09 -5.46
N GLY A 49 8.34 -2.14 -6.53
CA GLY A 49 7.69 -3.37 -6.99
C GLY A 49 8.68 -4.49 -7.29
N GLN A 50 9.76 -4.19 -8.00
CA GLN A 50 10.86 -5.13 -8.25
C GLN A 50 11.51 -5.63 -6.95
N ALA A 51 11.70 -4.74 -5.98
CA ALA A 51 12.29 -5.11 -4.69
C ALA A 51 11.38 -6.06 -3.91
N VAL A 52 10.08 -5.74 -3.82
CA VAL A 52 9.08 -6.58 -3.15
C VAL A 52 8.96 -7.95 -3.82
N MET A 53 8.87 -8.00 -5.15
CA MET A 53 8.82 -9.25 -5.91
C MET A 53 10.03 -10.17 -5.67
N ARG A 54 11.22 -9.60 -5.45
CA ARG A 54 12.39 -10.41 -5.08
C ARG A 54 12.30 -11.01 -3.68
N GLY A 55 11.56 -10.39 -2.77
CA GLY A 55 11.38 -10.86 -1.39
C GLY A 55 10.16 -11.77 -1.20
N SER A 56 9.16 -11.68 -2.07
CA SER A 56 7.92 -12.44 -1.97
C SER A 56 7.97 -13.74 -2.76
N GLN A 57 7.39 -14.81 -2.20
CA GLN A 57 7.30 -16.14 -2.83
C GLN A 57 5.88 -16.72 -2.83
N GLN A 58 5.01 -16.28 -1.92
CA GLN A 58 3.68 -16.85 -1.69
C GLN A 58 2.57 -15.81 -1.83
N ALA A 59 2.76 -14.62 -1.27
CA ALA A 59 1.76 -13.57 -1.26
C ALA A 59 1.47 -13.03 -2.67
N PHE A 60 0.22 -12.70 -2.92
CA PHE A 60 -0.20 -12.03 -4.14
C PHE A 60 0.25 -10.56 -4.11
N VAL A 61 1.13 -10.17 -5.03
CA VAL A 61 1.69 -8.81 -5.05
C VAL A 61 0.89 -7.90 -5.98
N VAL A 62 0.42 -6.80 -5.41
CA VAL A 62 -0.27 -5.71 -6.13
C VAL A 62 0.60 -4.46 -6.08
N VAL A 63 0.68 -3.72 -7.19
CA VAL A 63 1.42 -2.45 -7.27
C VAL A 63 0.45 -1.33 -7.63
N ASP A 64 0.51 -0.23 -6.88
CA ASP A 64 -0.30 0.95 -7.17
C ASP A 64 0.12 1.62 -8.48
N MET A 65 -0.87 2.06 -9.24
CA MET A 65 -0.65 3.02 -10.30
C MET A 65 -0.61 4.43 -9.70
N PRO A 66 0.51 5.16 -9.81
CA PRO A 66 0.64 6.47 -9.20
C PRO A 66 -0.22 7.52 -9.90
N PHE A 67 -0.50 8.63 -9.20
CA PHE A 67 -1.23 9.78 -9.73
C PHE A 67 -0.62 10.24 -11.08
N GLY A 68 -1.47 10.53 -12.05
CA GLY A 68 -1.06 10.97 -13.40
C GLY A 68 -0.73 9.83 -14.36
N SER A 69 -0.80 8.56 -13.90
CA SER A 69 -0.42 7.41 -14.73
C SER A 69 -1.60 6.73 -15.46
N TYR A 70 -2.85 7.04 -15.09
CA TYR A 70 -4.03 6.37 -15.64
C TYR A 70 -5.23 7.29 -15.91
N GLU A 71 -5.17 8.56 -15.51
CA GLU A 71 -6.34 9.45 -15.55
C GLU A 71 -6.55 10.09 -16.90
N THR A 72 -5.53 10.19 -17.75
CA THR A 72 -5.64 10.88 -19.05
C THR A 72 -6.58 10.15 -20.02
N ASN A 73 -6.39 8.85 -20.19
CA ASN A 73 -7.21 7.98 -21.03
C ASN A 73 -6.86 6.51 -20.79
N SER A 74 -7.66 5.59 -21.34
CA SER A 74 -7.51 4.16 -21.14
C SER A 74 -6.25 3.56 -21.79
N ASP A 75 -5.75 4.15 -22.88
CA ASP A 75 -4.51 3.70 -23.52
C ASP A 75 -3.29 4.01 -22.63
N GLN A 76 -3.24 5.20 -22.03
CA GLN A 76 -2.21 5.55 -21.04
C GLN A 76 -2.26 4.57 -19.86
N ALA A 77 -3.46 4.34 -19.32
CA ALA A 77 -3.65 3.41 -18.21
C ALA A 77 -3.11 2.02 -18.56
N PHE A 78 -3.44 1.49 -19.74
CA PHE A 78 -2.97 0.19 -20.19
C PHE A 78 -1.45 0.14 -20.38
N LEU A 79 -0.86 1.12 -21.04
CA LEU A 79 0.59 1.16 -21.26
C LEU A 79 1.35 1.20 -19.94
N ASN A 80 0.89 1.99 -18.96
CA ASN A 80 1.53 2.10 -17.65
C ASN A 80 1.29 0.85 -16.78
N ALA A 81 0.09 0.28 -16.77
CA ALA A 81 -0.18 -0.98 -16.07
C ALA A 81 0.64 -2.14 -16.63
N ALA A 82 0.69 -2.26 -17.96
CA ALA A 82 1.50 -3.26 -18.65
C ALA A 82 2.99 -3.07 -18.36
N ARG A 83 3.46 -1.82 -18.27
CA ARG A 83 4.83 -1.50 -17.89
C ARG A 83 5.13 -1.95 -16.45
N ILE A 84 4.26 -1.62 -15.48
CA ILE A 84 4.40 -2.08 -14.09
C ILE A 84 4.49 -3.61 -14.05
N MET A 85 3.53 -4.31 -14.63
CA MET A 85 3.51 -5.78 -14.56
C MET A 85 4.72 -6.43 -15.24
N LYS A 86 5.13 -5.94 -16.40
CA LYS A 86 6.28 -6.49 -17.15
C LYS A 86 7.61 -6.24 -16.46
N GLU A 87 7.81 -5.04 -15.89
CA GLU A 87 9.07 -4.67 -15.29
C GLU A 87 9.22 -5.19 -13.86
N THR A 88 8.12 -5.34 -13.11
CA THR A 88 8.16 -5.84 -11.73
C THR A 88 7.91 -7.34 -11.62
N GLY A 89 7.05 -7.90 -12.47
CA GLY A 89 6.55 -9.27 -12.35
C GLY A 89 5.38 -9.41 -11.37
N CYS A 90 4.78 -8.30 -10.89
CA CYS A 90 3.62 -8.34 -10.00
C CYS A 90 2.40 -8.95 -10.68
N GLN A 91 1.43 -9.44 -9.89
CA GLN A 91 0.26 -10.12 -10.39
C GLN A 91 -0.90 -9.19 -10.73
N ALA A 92 -0.94 -7.97 -10.16
CA ALA A 92 -2.04 -7.02 -10.37
C ALA A 92 -1.61 -5.58 -10.14
N VAL A 93 -2.44 -4.64 -10.56
CA VAL A 93 -2.29 -3.20 -10.24
C VAL A 93 -3.47 -2.71 -9.40
N LYS A 94 -3.27 -1.62 -8.62
CA LYS A 94 -4.37 -0.95 -7.92
C LYS A 94 -4.60 0.45 -8.53
N ILE A 95 -5.88 0.86 -8.59
CA ILE A 95 -6.33 2.16 -9.09
C ILE A 95 -7.29 2.78 -8.09
N GLU A 96 -7.13 4.08 -7.79
CA GLU A 96 -8.12 4.83 -7.02
C GLU A 96 -9.38 5.06 -7.86
N SER A 97 -10.49 4.46 -7.40
CA SER A 97 -11.74 4.36 -8.17
C SER A 97 -12.65 5.55 -7.89
N GLY A 98 -12.42 6.67 -8.56
CA GLY A 98 -13.48 7.67 -8.72
C GLY A 98 -14.47 7.26 -9.83
N ALA A 99 -15.56 8.00 -10.01
CA ALA A 99 -16.55 7.71 -11.05
C ALA A 99 -15.96 7.62 -12.47
N TYR A 100 -14.84 8.27 -12.73
CA TYR A 100 -14.12 8.24 -14.00
C TYR A 100 -13.31 6.93 -14.20
N ALA A 101 -12.93 6.25 -13.12
CA ALA A 101 -11.98 5.14 -13.18
C ALA A 101 -12.61 3.81 -13.63
N ALA A 102 -13.94 3.69 -13.60
CA ALA A 102 -14.60 2.48 -14.03
C ALA A 102 -14.26 2.09 -15.49
N HIS A 103 -14.21 3.08 -16.38
CA HIS A 103 -13.83 2.85 -17.77
C HIS A 103 -12.36 2.40 -17.93
N GLN A 104 -11.45 2.95 -17.13
CA GLN A 104 -10.06 2.50 -17.11
C GLN A 104 -9.94 1.08 -16.59
N ILE A 105 -10.65 0.75 -15.50
CA ILE A 105 -10.67 -0.60 -14.93
C ILE A 105 -11.17 -1.62 -15.95
N GLU A 106 -12.32 -1.37 -16.59
CA GLU A 106 -12.90 -2.23 -17.63
C GLU A 106 -11.90 -2.46 -18.78
N HIS A 107 -11.32 -1.36 -19.28
CA HIS A 107 -10.36 -1.42 -20.38
C HIS A 107 -9.11 -2.27 -20.04
N LEU A 108 -8.61 -2.17 -18.80
CA LEU A 108 -7.48 -2.95 -18.30
C LEU A 108 -7.85 -4.43 -18.16
N VAL A 109 -8.98 -4.72 -17.52
CA VAL A 109 -9.44 -6.08 -17.24
C VAL A 109 -9.71 -6.85 -18.54
N GLU A 110 -10.39 -6.23 -19.52
CA GLU A 110 -10.62 -6.82 -20.84
C GLU A 110 -9.33 -7.20 -21.57
N ARG A 111 -8.21 -6.54 -21.24
CA ARG A 111 -6.89 -6.78 -21.84
C ARG A 111 -5.97 -7.63 -20.97
N GLY A 112 -6.54 -8.28 -19.94
CA GLY A 112 -5.83 -9.25 -19.11
C GLY A 112 -5.00 -8.65 -17.97
N VAL A 113 -5.23 -7.39 -17.60
CA VAL A 113 -4.61 -6.77 -16.41
C VAL A 113 -5.57 -6.91 -15.22
N PRO A 114 -5.26 -7.71 -14.18
CA PRO A 114 -6.06 -7.75 -12.97
C PRO A 114 -5.98 -6.42 -12.22
N VAL A 115 -7.13 -5.86 -11.84
CA VAL A 115 -7.22 -4.55 -11.18
C VAL A 115 -7.89 -4.67 -9.82
N MET A 116 -7.25 -4.10 -8.79
CA MET A 116 -7.84 -3.82 -7.49
C MET A 116 -8.38 -2.39 -7.51
N GLY A 117 -9.66 -2.21 -7.20
CA GLY A 117 -10.27 -0.89 -7.03
C GLY A 117 -9.94 -0.30 -5.67
N HIS A 118 -10.13 1.01 -5.50
CA HIS A 118 -9.97 1.69 -4.23
C HIS A 118 -10.99 2.83 -4.09
N VAL A 119 -11.85 2.77 -3.08
CA VAL A 119 -12.94 3.72 -2.84
C VAL A 119 -12.87 4.32 -1.44
N GLY A 120 -13.59 5.41 -1.24
CA GLY A 120 -13.63 6.15 0.02
C GLY A 120 -12.63 7.28 0.05
N LEU A 121 -11.75 7.32 1.05
CA LEU A 121 -10.64 8.24 1.09
C LEU A 121 -9.63 7.83 0.02
N ARG A 122 -9.22 8.78 -0.80
CA ARG A 122 -8.27 8.58 -1.91
C ARG A 122 -7.07 9.50 -1.71
N PRO A 123 -5.91 8.99 -1.31
CA PRO A 123 -4.71 9.79 -1.11
C PRO A 123 -4.28 10.63 -2.31
N GLN A 124 -4.48 10.13 -3.53
CA GLN A 124 -4.16 10.86 -4.77
C GLN A 124 -5.09 12.06 -5.00
N ALA A 125 -6.30 12.04 -4.42
CA ALA A 125 -7.25 13.14 -4.50
C ALA A 125 -7.11 14.18 -3.36
N VAL A 126 -6.06 14.12 -2.55
CA VAL A 126 -5.85 14.95 -1.35
C VAL A 126 -6.02 16.45 -1.59
N ASN A 127 -5.59 16.95 -2.75
CA ASN A 127 -5.69 18.37 -3.11
C ASN A 127 -7.14 18.80 -3.40
N VAL A 128 -7.97 17.92 -3.95
CA VAL A 128 -9.39 18.17 -4.21
C VAL A 128 -10.20 18.00 -2.93
N ASP A 129 -9.88 16.99 -2.13
CA ASP A 129 -10.59 16.66 -0.88
C ASP A 129 -10.20 17.58 0.29
N GLY A 130 -9.15 18.39 0.14
CA GLY A 130 -8.68 19.31 1.16
C GLY A 130 -8.07 18.60 2.39
N GLY A 131 -7.43 17.45 2.18
CA GLY A 131 -6.74 16.66 3.18
C GLY A 131 -7.34 15.25 3.38
N PHE A 132 -6.73 14.49 4.27
CA PHE A 132 -7.14 13.11 4.59
C PHE A 132 -8.33 13.14 5.56
N ARG A 133 -9.56 13.05 5.04
CA ARG A 133 -10.80 13.07 5.82
C ARG A 133 -11.65 11.84 5.54
N ALA A 134 -12.15 11.21 6.60
CA ALA A 134 -13.08 10.10 6.47
C ALA A 134 -14.31 10.49 5.65
N LYS A 135 -14.76 9.60 4.79
CA LYS A 135 -15.87 9.76 3.85
C LYS A 135 -17.16 9.10 4.36
N GLY A 136 -18.27 9.38 3.69
CA GLY A 136 -19.56 8.78 4.00
C GLY A 136 -20.23 9.36 5.26
N ARG A 137 -20.01 10.64 5.55
CA ARG A 137 -20.58 11.35 6.70
C ARG A 137 -21.99 11.86 6.47
N ASP A 138 -22.38 12.01 5.24
CA ASP A 138 -23.72 12.41 4.83
C ASP A 138 -24.23 11.51 3.69
N GLU A 139 -25.55 11.55 3.44
CA GLU A 139 -26.21 10.67 2.48
C GLU A 139 -25.70 10.85 1.04
N THR A 140 -25.32 12.05 0.67
CA THR A 140 -24.79 12.33 -0.68
C THR A 140 -23.40 11.68 -0.86
N GLU A 141 -22.55 11.82 0.13
CA GLU A 141 -21.21 11.22 0.11
C GLU A 141 -21.29 9.68 0.21
N ARG A 142 -22.21 9.15 1.04
CA ARG A 142 -22.49 7.70 1.11
C ARG A 142 -22.91 7.15 -0.24
N GLY A 143 -23.92 7.76 -0.87
CA GLY A 143 -24.42 7.34 -2.18
C GLY A 143 -23.32 7.35 -3.24
N ARG A 144 -22.40 8.34 -3.20
CA ARG A 144 -21.26 8.40 -4.10
C ARG A 144 -20.29 7.24 -3.89
N VAL A 145 -19.86 6.96 -2.66
CA VAL A 145 -18.90 5.87 -2.38
C VAL A 145 -19.50 4.51 -2.75
N ILE A 146 -20.79 4.29 -2.48
CA ILE A 146 -21.52 3.08 -2.91
C ILE A 146 -21.50 2.95 -4.44
N ALA A 147 -21.81 4.03 -5.15
CA ALA A 147 -21.81 4.02 -6.61
C ALA A 147 -20.41 3.74 -7.19
N GLU A 148 -19.36 4.31 -6.59
CA GLU A 148 -17.97 4.06 -6.95
C GLU A 148 -17.59 2.58 -6.77
N ALA A 149 -17.98 1.96 -5.63
CA ALA A 149 -17.72 0.54 -5.38
C ALA A 149 -18.43 -0.38 -6.38
N LYS A 150 -19.73 -0.15 -6.62
CA LYS A 150 -20.49 -0.89 -7.63
C LYS A 150 -19.92 -0.73 -9.03
N SER A 151 -19.47 0.47 -9.39
CA SER A 151 -18.89 0.74 -10.70
C SER A 151 -17.55 0.04 -10.88
N ALA A 152 -16.71 0.00 -9.83
CA ALA A 152 -15.43 -0.72 -9.85
C ALA A 152 -15.64 -2.23 -10.01
N GLU A 153 -16.59 -2.81 -9.27
CA GLU A 153 -16.97 -4.22 -9.41
C GLU A 153 -17.52 -4.52 -10.82
N ALA A 154 -18.48 -3.74 -11.30
CA ALA A 154 -19.07 -3.92 -12.62
C ALA A 154 -18.03 -3.80 -13.76
N ALA A 155 -17.00 -3.00 -13.57
CA ALA A 155 -15.85 -2.88 -14.45
C ALA A 155 -14.86 -4.07 -14.37
N GLY A 156 -15.08 -5.02 -13.46
CA GLY A 156 -14.29 -6.25 -13.33
C GLY A 156 -13.13 -6.15 -12.32
N ALA A 157 -13.13 -5.19 -11.39
CA ALA A 157 -12.18 -5.20 -10.30
C ALA A 157 -12.29 -6.51 -9.50
N PHE A 158 -11.15 -7.19 -9.26
CA PHE A 158 -11.16 -8.48 -8.55
C PHE A 158 -11.30 -8.32 -7.02
N ALA A 159 -10.99 -7.15 -6.48
CA ALA A 159 -11.15 -6.75 -5.09
C ALA A 159 -11.24 -5.23 -4.99
N ILE A 160 -11.76 -4.72 -3.87
CA ILE A 160 -11.91 -3.28 -3.62
C ILE A 160 -11.34 -2.93 -2.25
N VAL A 161 -10.38 -2.00 -2.21
CA VAL A 161 -9.96 -1.34 -0.97
C VAL A 161 -11.04 -0.34 -0.57
N VAL A 162 -11.48 -0.40 0.68
CA VAL A 162 -12.44 0.52 1.29
C VAL A 162 -11.70 1.29 2.37
N GLU A 163 -11.33 2.54 2.09
CA GLU A 163 -10.47 3.34 2.96
C GLU A 163 -11.19 4.51 3.60
N GLY A 164 -10.99 4.65 4.93
CA GLY A 164 -11.37 5.85 5.66
C GLY A 164 -12.85 6.22 5.51
N VAL A 165 -13.76 5.26 5.60
CA VAL A 165 -15.20 5.49 5.52
C VAL A 165 -15.88 5.20 6.86
N ALA A 166 -17.12 5.68 7.02
CA ALA A 166 -17.94 5.33 8.17
C ALA A 166 -18.12 3.80 8.27
N GLU A 167 -18.08 3.25 9.48
CA GLU A 167 -18.07 1.81 9.73
C GLU A 167 -19.27 1.09 9.09
N ASP A 168 -20.48 1.63 9.28
CA ASP A 168 -21.72 1.12 8.73
C ASP A 168 -21.76 1.19 7.19
N LEU A 169 -21.16 2.22 6.58
CA LEU A 169 -21.02 2.33 5.13
C LEU A 169 -20.11 1.25 4.57
N ALA A 170 -18.99 0.96 5.25
CA ALA A 170 -18.10 -0.11 4.82
C ALA A 170 -18.75 -1.48 4.90
N ALA A 171 -19.52 -1.74 5.98
CA ALA A 171 -20.31 -2.96 6.13
C ALA A 171 -21.39 -3.08 5.03
N GLU A 172 -22.07 -1.98 4.69
CA GLU A 172 -23.03 -1.92 3.59
C GLU A 172 -22.36 -2.24 2.25
N ILE A 173 -21.22 -1.59 1.92
CA ILE A 173 -20.46 -1.85 0.68
C ILE A 173 -20.11 -3.33 0.59
N THR A 174 -19.57 -3.92 1.66
CA THR A 174 -19.23 -5.35 1.70
C THR A 174 -20.43 -6.26 1.43
N SER A 175 -21.62 -5.87 1.87
CA SER A 175 -22.85 -6.67 1.67
C SER A 175 -23.41 -6.59 0.26
N ILE A 176 -23.09 -5.57 -0.53
CA ILE A 176 -23.70 -5.31 -1.84
C ILE A 176 -22.78 -5.54 -3.02
N VAL A 177 -21.47 -5.73 -2.82
CA VAL A 177 -20.53 -6.16 -3.85
C VAL A 177 -20.21 -7.63 -3.66
N SER A 178 -19.86 -8.32 -4.75
CA SER A 178 -19.54 -9.76 -4.74
C SER A 178 -18.03 -10.01 -4.70
N CYS A 179 -17.21 -9.03 -5.10
CA CYS A 179 -15.78 -9.14 -5.01
C CYS A 179 -15.29 -8.83 -3.57
N PRO A 180 -14.18 -9.42 -3.12
CA PRO A 180 -13.62 -9.17 -1.80
C PRO A 180 -13.39 -7.68 -1.50
N THR A 181 -13.79 -7.25 -0.31
CA THR A 181 -13.52 -5.91 0.22
C THR A 181 -12.38 -5.94 1.23
N ILE A 182 -11.42 -5.01 1.09
CA ILE A 182 -10.24 -4.90 1.95
C ILE A 182 -10.31 -3.56 2.70
N GLY A 183 -10.61 -3.63 4.00
CA GLY A 183 -10.79 -2.44 4.83
C GLY A 183 -9.48 -1.83 5.32
N ILE A 184 -9.44 -0.50 5.37
CA ILE A 184 -8.44 0.27 6.10
C ILE A 184 -9.09 1.51 6.70
N GLY A 185 -9.16 1.59 8.04
CA GLY A 185 -9.95 2.62 8.69
C GLY A 185 -11.44 2.58 8.29
N ALA A 186 -11.99 1.39 8.17
CA ALA A 186 -13.34 1.11 7.70
C ALA A 186 -14.08 0.19 8.69
N SER A 187 -14.53 -1.00 8.26
CA SER A 187 -15.29 -1.94 9.11
C SER A 187 -14.57 -3.27 9.28
N ALA A 188 -14.75 -3.90 10.43
CA ALA A 188 -14.38 -5.30 10.65
C ALA A 188 -15.22 -6.28 9.80
N SER A 189 -16.32 -5.83 9.23
CA SER A 189 -17.18 -6.62 8.32
C SER A 189 -16.59 -6.79 6.92
N CYS A 190 -15.53 -6.02 6.55
CA CYS A 190 -14.82 -6.24 5.28
C CYS A 190 -14.17 -7.64 5.28
N ASP A 191 -14.07 -8.26 4.10
CA ASP A 191 -13.53 -9.62 3.92
C ASP A 191 -12.05 -9.71 4.31
N GLY A 192 -11.31 -8.62 4.17
CA GLY A 192 -9.92 -8.51 4.59
C GLY A 192 -9.59 -7.14 5.18
N GLN A 193 -8.37 -7.01 5.71
CA GLN A 193 -7.85 -5.75 6.26
C GLN A 193 -6.44 -5.50 5.73
N ILE A 194 -6.10 -4.24 5.50
CA ILE A 194 -4.76 -3.81 5.15
C ILE A 194 -4.31 -2.68 6.09
N LEU A 195 -3.02 -2.64 6.42
CA LEU A 195 -2.36 -1.51 7.08
C LEU A 195 -1.05 -1.16 6.36
N VAL A 196 -0.62 0.07 6.52
CA VAL A 196 0.76 0.45 6.26
C VAL A 196 1.62 -0.23 7.32
N THR A 197 2.56 -1.05 6.87
CA THR A 197 3.38 -1.90 7.77
C THR A 197 4.17 -1.08 8.76
N ASP A 198 4.76 0.02 8.33
CA ASP A 198 5.56 0.91 9.17
C ASP A 198 4.74 1.57 10.29
N ASP A 199 3.47 1.91 10.00
CA ASP A 199 2.53 2.40 11.01
C ASP A 199 2.23 1.31 12.04
N MET A 200 1.91 0.10 11.58
CA MET A 200 1.59 -1.05 12.42
C MET A 200 2.77 -1.45 13.31
N LEU A 201 3.98 -1.39 12.80
CA LEU A 201 5.21 -1.71 13.54
C LEU A 201 5.68 -0.56 14.45
N GLY A 202 5.10 0.63 14.37
CA GLY A 202 5.44 1.76 15.24
C GLY A 202 6.76 2.43 14.88
N VAL A 203 7.05 2.60 13.58
CA VAL A 203 8.23 3.33 13.10
C VAL A 203 8.07 4.84 13.31
N PHE A 204 6.85 5.36 13.16
CA PHE A 204 6.56 6.79 13.27
C PHE A 204 6.10 7.19 14.68
N GLU A 205 6.34 8.44 15.08
CA GLU A 205 5.84 8.99 16.33
C GLU A 205 4.31 9.12 16.34
N TRP A 206 3.75 9.47 15.19
CA TRP A 206 2.32 9.61 14.98
C TRP A 206 1.81 8.58 13.99
N THR A 207 0.62 8.05 14.23
CA THR A 207 -0.10 7.18 13.31
C THR A 207 -1.57 7.59 13.25
N PRO A 208 -2.26 7.33 12.13
CA PRO A 208 -3.70 7.57 12.02
C PRO A 208 -4.50 6.87 13.13
N LYS A 209 -5.64 7.44 13.52
CA LYS A 209 -6.51 6.91 14.60
C LYS A 209 -6.92 5.44 14.40
N PHE A 210 -7.07 5.01 13.17
CA PHE A 210 -7.49 3.64 12.84
C PHE A 210 -6.37 2.61 12.93
N VAL A 211 -5.13 3.05 13.10
CA VAL A 211 -3.99 2.15 13.23
C VAL A 211 -3.83 1.70 14.68
N ARG A 212 -3.83 0.39 14.88
CA ARG A 212 -3.32 -0.23 16.10
C ARG A 212 -1.86 -0.58 15.89
N ARG A 213 -0.99 -0.09 16.77
CA ARG A 213 0.41 -0.52 16.78
C ARG A 213 0.53 -1.90 17.40
N TYR A 214 1.25 -2.78 16.75
CA TYR A 214 1.57 -4.13 17.22
C TYR A 214 3.03 -4.26 17.66
N GLY A 215 3.85 -3.23 17.41
CA GLY A 215 5.26 -3.15 17.81
C GLY A 215 5.68 -1.72 18.15
N ASP A 216 6.93 -1.59 18.61
CA ASP A 216 7.63 -0.33 18.85
C ASP A 216 9.01 -0.37 18.17
N LEU A 217 8.99 -0.54 16.84
CA LEU A 217 10.23 -0.70 16.07
C LEU A 217 11.12 0.55 16.18
N ARG A 218 10.52 1.74 16.29
CA ARG A 218 11.26 2.99 16.53
C ARG A 218 12.09 2.90 17.80
N GLY A 219 11.47 2.49 18.92
CA GLY A 219 12.17 2.36 20.21
C GLY A 219 13.26 1.28 20.17
N GLU A 220 13.03 0.17 19.48
CA GLU A 220 14.05 -0.88 19.35
C GLU A 220 15.24 -0.43 18.49
N ILE A 221 14.99 0.29 17.40
CA ILE A 221 16.05 0.88 16.56
C ILE A 221 16.85 1.89 17.37
N ASP A 222 16.19 2.79 18.11
CA ASP A 222 16.87 3.82 18.92
C ASP A 222 17.79 3.18 19.96
N LYS A 223 17.32 2.17 20.69
CA LYS A 223 18.13 1.42 21.69
C LYS A 223 19.35 0.76 21.03
N ALA A 224 19.16 0.10 19.90
CA ALA A 224 20.26 -0.59 19.22
C ALA A 224 21.32 0.41 18.70
N VAL A 225 20.88 1.52 18.12
CA VAL A 225 21.79 2.56 17.61
C VAL A 225 22.53 3.25 18.77
N ALA A 226 21.86 3.54 19.89
CA ALA A 226 22.48 4.12 21.08
C ALA A 226 23.56 3.19 21.65
N ALA A 227 23.26 1.91 21.81
CA ALA A 227 24.22 0.91 22.31
C ALA A 227 25.46 0.81 21.40
N TYR A 228 25.25 0.70 20.08
CA TYR A 228 26.35 0.70 19.11
C TYR A 228 27.19 1.97 19.19
N ALA A 229 26.55 3.14 19.27
CA ALA A 229 27.25 4.42 19.37
C ALA A 229 28.13 4.51 20.65
N ASP A 230 27.65 3.98 21.78
CA ASP A 230 28.39 3.95 23.03
C ASP A 230 29.59 3.00 22.96
N ASP A 231 29.43 1.84 22.32
CA ASP A 231 30.53 0.88 22.13
C ASP A 231 31.61 1.45 21.21
N VAL A 232 31.25 2.13 20.12
CA VAL A 232 32.20 2.78 19.22
C VAL A 232 32.95 3.90 19.94
N ARG A 233 32.25 4.79 20.68
CA ARG A 233 32.89 5.89 21.42
C ARG A 233 33.82 5.41 22.52
N ALA A 234 33.44 4.33 23.18
CA ALA A 234 34.24 3.70 24.23
C ALA A 234 35.33 2.75 23.68
N ARG A 235 35.45 2.60 22.36
CA ARG A 235 36.39 1.67 21.69
C ARG A 235 36.20 0.22 22.12
N ARG A 236 34.96 -0.18 22.42
CA ARG A 236 34.60 -1.60 22.66
C ARG A 236 34.21 -2.34 21.39
N PHE A 237 33.82 -1.60 20.35
CA PHE A 237 33.54 -2.15 19.02
C PHE A 237 34.54 -1.59 18.00
N PRO A 238 35.12 -2.40 17.09
CA PRO A 238 35.01 -3.87 17.06
C PRO A 238 35.80 -4.54 18.20
N GLY A 239 35.30 -5.67 18.68
CA GLY A 239 36.02 -6.59 19.57
C GLY A 239 36.87 -7.60 18.79
N GLU A 240 37.43 -8.59 19.48
CA GLU A 240 38.26 -9.63 18.84
C GLU A 240 37.48 -10.47 17.83
N GLU A 241 36.17 -10.72 18.08
CA GLU A 241 35.31 -11.53 17.23
C GLU A 241 34.91 -10.82 15.92
N GLU A 242 34.92 -9.49 15.91
CA GLU A 242 34.58 -8.66 14.73
C GLU A 242 35.82 -8.24 13.94
N THR A 243 37.04 -8.72 14.29
CA THR A 243 38.28 -8.36 13.60
C THR A 243 38.91 -9.54 12.87
N TYR A 244 39.47 -9.28 11.71
CA TYR A 244 40.22 -10.29 10.96
C TYR A 244 41.66 -10.33 11.48
N GLN A 245 42.08 -11.48 12.00
CA GLN A 245 43.48 -11.73 12.39
C GLN A 245 44.26 -12.31 11.23
N LEU A 246 45.45 -11.79 10.96
CA LEU A 246 46.36 -12.39 10.00
C LEU A 246 46.78 -13.77 10.49
N THR A 247 46.43 -14.81 9.76
CA THR A 247 46.99 -16.16 10.00
C THR A 247 48.50 -16.09 9.79
N LYS A 248 49.32 -16.22 10.83
CA LYS A 248 50.77 -16.40 10.67
C LYS A 248 50.99 -17.69 9.89
N SER A 249 51.41 -17.55 8.63
CA SER A 249 51.92 -18.66 7.81
C SER A 249 53.19 -19.25 8.40
#